data_cb4538de941c485b60483998b29206b8
#
_entry.id   cb4538de941c485b60483998b29206b8
#
_cell.length_a   1.000
_cell.length_b   1.000
_cell.length_c   1.000
_cell.angle_alpha   90.00
_cell.angle_beta   90.00
_cell.angle_gamma   90.00
#
_symmetry.space_group_name_H-M   'P 1'
#
loop_
_entity.id
_entity.type
_entity.pdbx_description
1 polymer ?
#
loop_
_entity_poly.entity_id
_entity_poly.type
_entity_poly.pdbx_seq_one_letter_code
_entity_poly.pdbx_strand_id
1 'polypeptide(L)'
;MKKRKPFITTITIVMIGMTIGLSSLLFTSCTSYTPTEKDLPVTTLTELQTAFPKAMYVEMTETATYAVKNAKGKVIGTVLLSSPYSDDINGFNGPTPLQIALDDKGKILEVRVLSNNETPNFLKRVVDAGFLESWNGLTAKEALNKEVDAVSGATYSSKGIQLSLKARLEVLK
;
A
#
# COMPACT_ATOMS: atom_id res chain seq x y z
N MET A 1 24.25 80.46 21.63
CA MET A 1 23.60 79.26 21.09
C MET A 1 24.50 78.71 19.98
N LYS A 2 25.17 77.60 20.25
CA LYS A 2 26.27 77.10 19.41
C LYS A 2 25.77 75.83 18.65
N LYS A 3 25.57 75.90 17.33
CA LYS A 3 25.20 74.83 16.45
C LYS A 3 26.37 73.86 16.23
N ARG A 4 26.27 72.63 16.59
CA ARG A 4 27.24 71.55 16.26
C ARG A 4 26.87 70.94 14.94
N LYS A 5 27.82 70.86 14.00
CA LYS A 5 27.71 70.13 12.71
C LYS A 5 28.03 68.70 12.93
N PRO A 6 27.37 67.77 12.21
CA PRO A 6 27.72 66.36 12.26
C PRO A 6 28.97 66.08 11.40
N PHE A 7 29.85 65.23 11.96
CA PHE A 7 31.04 64.71 11.31
C PHE A 7 30.63 63.53 10.37
N ILE A 8 30.90 63.67 9.09
CA ILE A 8 30.72 62.62 8.13
C ILE A 8 32.07 61.89 8.01
N THR A 9 32.15 60.69 8.50
CA THR A 9 33.29 59.78 8.34
C THR A 9 33.12 59.01 7.06
N THR A 10 33.90 59.30 6.05
CA THR A 10 33.96 58.56 4.77
C THR A 10 34.75 57.28 5.00
N ILE A 11 34.08 56.14 4.96
CA ILE A 11 34.73 54.83 4.97
C ILE A 11 34.97 54.43 3.52
N THR A 12 36.24 54.42 3.14
CA THR A 12 36.69 53.89 1.83
C THR A 12 36.71 52.37 1.91
N ILE A 13 35.77 51.71 1.22
CA ILE A 13 35.77 50.26 1.09
C ILE A 13 36.62 49.88 -0.13
N VAL A 14 37.75 49.25 0.14
CA VAL A 14 38.60 48.65 -0.88
C VAL A 14 37.89 47.36 -1.36
N MET A 15 37.44 47.35 -2.62
CA MET A 15 36.91 46.19 -3.29
C MET A 15 38.07 45.27 -3.70
N ILE A 16 38.29 44.20 -2.90
CA ILE A 16 39.14 43.11 -3.32
C ILE A 16 38.18 42.12 -4.07
N GLY A 17 38.36 42.05 -5.39
CA GLY A 17 37.64 41.14 -6.22
C GLY A 17 38.08 39.69 -5.92
N MET A 18 37.18 38.93 -5.31
CA MET A 18 37.31 37.48 -5.16
C MET A 18 36.14 36.83 -5.89
N THR A 19 36.41 36.38 -7.11
CA THR A 19 35.49 35.58 -7.90
C THR A 19 35.33 34.23 -7.25
N ILE A 20 34.35 34.10 -6.37
CA ILE A 20 33.93 32.80 -5.84
C ILE A 20 32.88 32.26 -6.81
N GLY A 21 33.30 31.24 -7.55
CA GLY A 21 32.39 30.48 -8.42
C GLY A 21 31.19 29.96 -7.63
N LEU A 22 30.00 30.44 -8.00
CA LEU A 22 28.73 30.01 -7.46
C LEU A 22 28.41 28.63 -8.07
N SER A 23 29.02 27.56 -7.53
CA SER A 23 28.53 26.23 -7.79
C SER A 23 27.19 26.08 -7.02
N SER A 24 26.11 26.26 -7.74
CA SER A 24 24.76 25.94 -7.26
C SER A 24 24.70 24.43 -6.99
N LEU A 25 25.00 24.06 -5.73
CA LEU A 25 24.60 22.76 -5.20
C LEU A 25 23.07 22.72 -5.20
N LEU A 26 22.53 22.16 -6.26
CA LEU A 26 21.16 21.69 -6.27
C LEU A 26 21.06 20.57 -5.23
N PHE A 27 20.75 20.95 -3.99
CA PHE A 27 20.24 20.02 -3.01
C PHE A 27 18.88 19.56 -3.54
N THR A 28 18.90 18.49 -4.31
CA THR A 28 17.69 17.72 -4.54
C THR A 28 17.27 17.22 -3.16
N SER A 29 16.29 17.89 -2.56
CA SER A 29 15.61 17.39 -1.37
C SER A 29 15.02 16.06 -1.76
N CYS A 30 15.71 14.95 -1.50
CA CYS A 30 15.08 13.68 -1.32
C CYS A 30 14.21 13.83 -0.07
N THR A 31 12.97 14.26 -0.26
CA THR A 31 11.94 14.05 0.74
C THR A 31 11.83 12.53 0.88
N SER A 32 12.49 12.00 1.90
CA SER A 32 12.24 10.64 2.35
C SER A 32 10.79 10.62 2.84
N TYR A 33 9.89 10.16 1.96
CA TYR A 33 8.52 9.88 2.34
C TYR A 33 8.57 8.73 3.35
N THR A 34 8.37 9.05 4.60
CA THR A 34 8.07 8.06 5.63
C THR A 34 6.57 7.76 5.49
N PRO A 35 6.18 6.51 5.16
CA PRO A 35 4.76 6.15 5.12
C PRO A 35 4.18 6.42 6.50
N THR A 36 3.21 7.32 6.58
CA THR A 36 2.38 7.42 7.76
C THR A 36 1.41 6.25 7.73
N GLU A 37 1.17 5.62 8.88
CA GLU A 37 0.19 4.54 9.10
C GLU A 37 -1.21 4.83 8.54
N LYS A 38 -1.44 6.05 8.09
CA LYS A 38 -2.66 6.57 7.47
C LYS A 38 -2.85 6.13 6.01
N ASP A 39 -1.81 5.65 5.34
CA ASP A 39 -1.85 5.34 3.90
C ASP A 39 -2.27 3.90 3.59
N LEU A 40 -2.28 3.02 4.63
CA LEU A 40 -2.85 1.67 4.55
C LEU A 40 -3.76 1.45 5.76
N PRO A 41 -5.07 1.53 5.60
CA PRO A 41 -6.00 1.44 6.74
C PRO A 41 -6.05 0.06 7.40
N VAL A 42 -5.38 -0.96 6.88
CA VAL A 42 -5.68 -2.35 7.28
C VAL A 42 -4.45 -3.26 7.44
N THR A 43 -3.26 -2.84 7.00
CA THR A 43 -2.06 -3.72 7.03
C THR A 43 -0.81 -2.90 7.34
N THR A 44 0.04 -3.43 8.21
CA THR A 44 1.34 -2.83 8.47
C THR A 44 2.32 -3.09 7.30
N LEU A 45 3.30 -2.21 7.12
CA LEU A 45 4.33 -2.41 6.10
C LEU A 45 5.06 -3.76 6.28
N THR A 46 5.25 -4.20 7.54
CA THR A 46 5.88 -5.48 7.86
C THR A 46 5.08 -6.66 7.34
N GLU A 47 3.76 -6.64 7.47
CA GLU A 47 2.89 -7.70 6.93
C GLU A 47 2.90 -7.70 5.41
N LEU A 48 2.94 -6.51 4.80
CA LEU A 48 3.02 -6.37 3.35
C LEU A 48 4.34 -6.91 2.79
N GLN A 49 5.43 -6.82 3.54
CA GLN A 49 6.74 -7.34 3.16
C GLN A 49 6.78 -8.87 3.07
N THR A 50 5.79 -9.59 3.58
CA THR A 50 5.64 -11.03 3.34
C THR A 50 5.41 -11.31 1.85
N ALA A 51 4.49 -10.59 1.21
CA ALA A 51 4.24 -10.71 -0.23
C ALA A 51 5.25 -9.92 -1.07
N PHE A 52 5.75 -8.79 -0.57
CA PHE A 52 6.68 -7.90 -1.26
C PHE A 52 7.93 -7.60 -0.41
N PRO A 53 8.94 -8.46 -0.38
CA PRO A 53 10.13 -8.27 0.49
C PRO A 53 10.90 -6.96 0.26
N LYS A 54 10.71 -6.30 -0.89
CA LYS A 54 11.35 -5.03 -1.24
C LYS A 54 10.40 -3.83 -1.10
N ALA A 55 9.22 -4.01 -0.51
CA ALA A 55 8.26 -2.92 -0.27
C ALA A 55 8.85 -1.91 0.72
N MET A 56 8.76 -0.64 0.38
CA MET A 56 9.18 0.47 1.24
C MET A 56 8.04 1.41 1.53
N TYR A 57 7.12 1.58 0.60
CA TYR A 57 5.92 2.40 0.78
C TYR A 57 4.83 2.00 -0.21
N VAL A 58 3.62 2.45 0.09
CA VAL A 58 2.43 2.26 -0.73
C VAL A 58 1.78 3.59 -1.00
N GLU A 59 1.13 3.67 -2.12
CA GLU A 59 0.40 4.87 -2.55
C GLU A 59 -0.96 4.45 -3.08
N MET A 60 -2.02 5.05 -2.55
CA MET A 60 -3.37 4.81 -3.04
C MET A 60 -3.50 5.40 -4.45
N THR A 61 -3.83 4.58 -5.42
CA THR A 61 -4.02 4.98 -6.82
C THR A 61 -5.49 5.16 -7.16
N GLU A 62 -6.33 4.32 -6.58
CA GLU A 62 -7.79 4.34 -6.73
C GLU A 62 -8.44 3.84 -5.44
N THR A 63 -9.76 3.91 -5.36
CA THR A 63 -10.50 3.37 -4.21
C THR A 63 -10.09 1.93 -3.94
N ALA A 64 -9.64 1.66 -2.71
CA ALA A 64 -9.21 0.33 -2.27
C ALA A 64 -8.13 -0.33 -3.15
N THR A 65 -7.31 0.47 -3.84
CA THR A 65 -6.23 0.03 -4.72
C THR A 65 -4.96 0.81 -4.41
N TYR A 66 -3.87 0.10 -4.13
CA TYR A 66 -2.61 0.68 -3.68
C TYR A 66 -1.44 0.15 -4.50
N ALA A 67 -0.66 1.04 -5.10
CA ALA A 67 0.62 0.69 -5.71
C ALA A 67 1.68 0.46 -4.63
N VAL A 68 2.35 -0.68 -4.68
CA VAL A 68 3.48 -1.02 -3.81
C VAL A 68 4.77 -0.61 -4.48
N LYS A 69 5.60 0.19 -3.80
CA LYS A 69 6.83 0.74 -4.36
C LYS A 69 8.04 0.33 -3.52
N ASN A 70 9.16 0.16 -4.20
CA ASN A 70 10.46 -0.09 -3.56
C ASN A 70 11.19 1.22 -3.19
N ALA A 71 12.38 1.14 -2.59
CA ALA A 71 13.20 2.28 -2.19
C ALA A 71 13.57 3.25 -3.34
N LYS A 72 13.50 2.79 -4.59
CA LYS A 72 13.75 3.61 -5.78
C LYS A 72 12.49 4.25 -6.37
N GLY A 73 11.34 4.10 -5.70
CA GLY A 73 10.05 4.59 -6.18
C GLY A 73 9.43 3.77 -7.32
N LYS A 74 10.07 2.65 -7.71
CA LYS A 74 9.51 1.78 -8.75
C LYS A 74 8.35 0.96 -8.17
N VAL A 75 7.23 0.93 -8.90
CA VAL A 75 6.11 0.02 -8.59
C VAL A 75 6.58 -1.42 -8.78
N ILE A 76 6.36 -2.25 -7.76
CA ILE A 76 6.72 -3.67 -7.71
C ILE A 76 5.52 -4.58 -7.57
N GLY A 77 4.33 -4.01 -7.43
CA GLY A 77 3.07 -4.72 -7.36
C GLY A 77 1.92 -3.82 -6.92
N THR A 78 0.77 -4.43 -6.70
CA THR A 78 -0.46 -3.75 -6.31
C THR A 78 -1.12 -4.50 -5.17
N VAL A 79 -1.71 -3.78 -4.23
CA VAL A 79 -2.59 -4.32 -3.19
C VAL A 79 -4.01 -3.86 -3.45
N LEU A 80 -4.93 -4.79 -3.40
CA LEU A 80 -6.36 -4.57 -3.52
C LEU A 80 -7.02 -4.91 -2.20
N LEU A 81 -7.92 -4.05 -1.73
CA LEU A 81 -8.82 -4.37 -0.62
C LEU A 81 -10.19 -4.76 -1.20
N SER A 82 -10.82 -5.77 -0.65
CA SER A 82 -12.15 -6.19 -1.10
C SER A 82 -13.26 -5.24 -0.64
N SER A 83 -13.09 -4.61 0.52
CA SER A 83 -13.97 -3.53 0.97
C SER A 83 -13.66 -2.24 0.17
N PRO A 84 -14.67 -1.46 -0.29
CA PRO A 84 -16.11 -1.63 -0.02
C PRO A 84 -16.87 -2.55 -1.00
N TYR A 85 -16.21 -3.21 -1.93
CA TYR A 85 -16.86 -3.95 -3.02
C TYR A 85 -17.52 -5.27 -2.59
N SER A 86 -17.24 -5.74 -1.39
CA SER A 86 -17.72 -7.02 -0.85
C SER A 86 -18.32 -6.91 0.56
N ASP A 87 -18.66 -5.69 1.00
CA ASP A 87 -19.15 -5.48 2.37
C ASP A 87 -20.54 -6.07 2.63
N ASP A 88 -21.30 -6.37 1.59
CA ASP A 88 -22.59 -7.07 1.60
C ASP A 88 -22.45 -8.59 1.50
N ILE A 89 -21.25 -9.11 1.26
CA ILE A 89 -20.98 -10.54 1.13
C ILE A 89 -20.60 -11.11 2.50
N ASN A 90 -21.46 -11.95 3.04
CA ASN A 90 -21.26 -12.55 4.34
C ASN A 90 -20.70 -13.97 4.27
N GLY A 91 -19.77 -14.27 5.17
CA GLY A 91 -19.41 -15.65 5.54
C GLY A 91 -20.43 -16.24 6.51
N PHE A 92 -19.97 -16.86 7.61
CA PHE A 92 -20.84 -17.42 8.64
C PHE A 92 -21.33 -16.33 9.61
N ASN A 93 -20.48 -15.41 10.03
CA ASN A 93 -20.79 -14.37 11.04
C ASN A 93 -20.45 -12.96 10.56
N GLY A 94 -20.72 -12.66 9.30
CA GLY A 94 -20.53 -11.34 8.71
C GLY A 94 -19.53 -11.29 7.55
N PRO A 95 -19.22 -10.09 7.07
CA PRO A 95 -18.26 -9.93 5.98
C PRO A 95 -16.85 -10.39 6.36
N THR A 96 -16.16 -10.98 5.40
CA THR A 96 -14.75 -11.35 5.51
C THR A 96 -13.92 -10.53 4.53
N PRO A 97 -13.55 -9.30 4.89
CA PRO A 97 -12.77 -8.43 4.02
C PRO A 97 -11.40 -9.03 3.72
N LEU A 98 -10.94 -8.85 2.49
CA LEU A 98 -9.70 -9.43 1.98
C LEU A 98 -8.72 -8.36 1.57
N GLN A 99 -7.43 -8.69 1.72
CA GLN A 99 -6.32 -8.09 1.02
C GLN A 99 -5.82 -9.05 -0.04
N ILE A 100 -5.68 -8.57 -1.28
CA ILE A 100 -5.17 -9.34 -2.40
C ILE A 100 -3.90 -8.64 -2.90
N ALA A 101 -2.76 -9.30 -2.81
CA ALA A 101 -1.48 -8.81 -3.31
C ALA A 101 -1.24 -9.32 -4.73
N LEU A 102 -0.96 -8.43 -5.67
CA LEU A 102 -0.65 -8.76 -7.07
C LEU A 102 0.79 -8.34 -7.38
N ASP A 103 1.52 -9.16 -8.13
CA ASP A 103 2.83 -8.81 -8.66
C ASP A 103 2.74 -7.73 -9.76
N ASP A 104 3.88 -7.34 -10.31
CA ASP A 104 3.99 -6.34 -11.40
C ASP A 104 3.42 -6.83 -12.74
N LYS A 105 3.02 -8.11 -12.84
CA LYS A 105 2.36 -8.73 -13.99
C LYS A 105 0.87 -9.01 -13.74
N GLY A 106 0.34 -8.58 -12.59
CA GLY A 106 -1.06 -8.79 -12.20
C GLY A 106 -1.38 -10.21 -11.75
N LYS A 107 -0.39 -11.01 -11.35
CA LYS A 107 -0.62 -12.33 -10.76
C LYS A 107 -0.77 -12.22 -9.25
N ILE A 108 -1.68 -12.98 -8.68
CA ILE A 108 -1.92 -13.03 -7.24
C ILE A 108 -0.71 -13.66 -6.55
N LEU A 109 -0.09 -12.92 -5.65
CA LEU A 109 0.99 -13.39 -4.78
C LEU A 109 0.43 -13.97 -3.48
N GLU A 110 -0.56 -13.29 -2.91
CA GLU A 110 -1.14 -13.66 -1.62
C GLU A 110 -2.58 -13.15 -1.53
N VAL A 111 -3.44 -13.96 -0.90
CA VAL A 111 -4.76 -13.54 -0.43
C VAL A 111 -4.76 -13.64 1.09
N ARG A 112 -5.13 -12.58 1.78
CA ARG A 112 -5.20 -12.51 3.24
C ARG A 112 -6.55 -12.05 3.71
N VAL A 113 -7.09 -12.69 4.74
CA VAL A 113 -8.29 -12.23 5.43
C VAL A 113 -7.90 -11.15 6.43
N LEU A 114 -8.60 -10.03 6.38
CA LEU A 114 -8.40 -8.89 7.26
C LEU A 114 -9.25 -9.02 8.54
N SER A 115 -9.19 -8.00 9.41
CA SER A 115 -10.02 -7.96 10.63
C SER A 115 -11.50 -8.16 10.29
N ASN A 116 -12.15 -9.10 10.96
CA ASN A 116 -13.50 -9.54 10.69
C ASN A 116 -14.17 -10.08 11.96
N ASN A 117 -15.46 -10.40 11.88
CA ASN A 117 -16.26 -10.94 12.98
C ASN A 117 -16.51 -12.46 12.83
N GLU A 118 -15.81 -13.14 11.89
CA GLU A 118 -15.98 -14.59 11.71
C GLU A 118 -15.66 -15.36 12.99
N THR A 119 -16.29 -16.52 13.12
CA THR A 119 -15.97 -17.46 14.20
C THR A 119 -14.54 -17.95 14.05
N PRO A 120 -13.63 -17.70 15.02
CA PRO A 120 -12.21 -17.99 14.88
C PRO A 120 -11.88 -19.41 14.45
N ASN A 121 -12.64 -20.41 14.94
CA ASN A 121 -12.44 -21.80 14.58
C ASN A 121 -12.77 -22.10 13.10
N PHE A 122 -13.74 -21.41 12.52
CA PHE A 122 -14.07 -21.61 11.10
C PHE A 122 -13.02 -20.95 10.22
N LEU A 123 -12.60 -19.73 10.56
CA LEU A 123 -11.53 -19.06 9.84
C LEU A 123 -10.21 -19.85 9.93
N LYS A 124 -9.87 -20.35 11.12
CA LYS A 124 -8.70 -21.20 11.31
C LYS A 124 -8.73 -22.44 10.39
N ARG A 125 -9.88 -23.12 10.24
CA ARG A 125 -10.02 -24.26 9.33
C ARG A 125 -9.76 -23.87 7.87
N VAL A 126 -10.23 -22.69 7.45
CA VAL A 126 -10.01 -22.18 6.09
C VAL A 126 -8.52 -21.94 5.84
N VAL A 127 -7.82 -21.32 6.81
CA VAL A 127 -6.38 -21.07 6.72
C VAL A 127 -5.58 -22.38 6.74
N ASP A 128 -5.84 -23.24 7.71
CA ASP A 128 -5.12 -24.53 7.85
C ASP A 128 -5.30 -25.46 6.63
N ALA A 129 -6.40 -25.32 5.90
CA ALA A 129 -6.65 -26.08 4.69
C ALA A 129 -5.93 -25.55 3.43
N GLY A 130 -5.18 -24.43 3.54
CA GLY A 130 -4.53 -23.81 2.38
C GLY A 130 -5.53 -23.22 1.38
N PHE A 131 -6.73 -22.86 1.84
CA PHE A 131 -7.80 -22.38 0.95
C PHE A 131 -7.43 -21.03 0.30
N LEU A 132 -6.76 -20.15 1.05
CA LEU A 132 -6.37 -18.82 0.56
C LEU A 132 -5.29 -18.89 -0.52
N GLU A 133 -4.42 -19.89 -0.47
CA GLU A 133 -3.34 -20.12 -1.42
C GLU A 133 -3.84 -20.67 -2.76
N SER A 134 -5.11 -21.10 -2.82
CA SER A 134 -5.70 -21.66 -4.04
C SER A 134 -5.62 -20.73 -5.25
N TRP A 135 -5.53 -19.42 -5.05
CA TRP A 135 -5.45 -18.43 -6.12
C TRP A 135 -4.05 -17.93 -6.42
N ASN A 136 -3.03 -18.34 -5.65
CA ASN A 136 -1.65 -17.87 -5.84
C ASN A 136 -1.13 -18.26 -7.25
N GLY A 137 -0.43 -17.30 -7.88
CA GLY A 137 0.10 -17.44 -9.24
C GLY A 137 -0.90 -17.23 -10.37
N LEU A 138 -2.19 -17.10 -10.08
CA LEU A 138 -3.23 -16.84 -11.07
C LEU A 138 -3.34 -15.35 -11.40
N THR A 139 -3.71 -15.04 -12.64
CA THR A 139 -4.19 -13.72 -13.02
C THR A 139 -5.61 -13.49 -12.49
N ALA A 140 -6.06 -12.23 -12.43
CA ALA A 140 -7.44 -11.92 -12.03
C ALA A 140 -8.48 -12.68 -12.86
N LYS A 141 -8.27 -12.80 -14.19
CA LYS A 141 -9.17 -13.54 -15.09
C LYS A 141 -9.23 -15.04 -14.77
N GLU A 142 -8.08 -15.65 -14.50
CA GLU A 142 -8.01 -17.07 -14.12
C GLU A 142 -8.67 -17.30 -12.76
N ALA A 143 -8.42 -16.42 -11.78
CA ALA A 143 -9.01 -16.50 -10.46
C ALA A 143 -10.52 -16.33 -10.47
N LEU A 144 -11.07 -15.45 -11.30
CA LEU A 144 -12.52 -15.28 -11.48
C LEU A 144 -13.21 -16.56 -11.99
N ASN A 145 -12.53 -17.32 -12.86
CA ASN A 145 -13.06 -18.55 -13.44
C ASN A 145 -12.76 -19.79 -12.60
N LYS A 146 -11.93 -19.66 -11.58
CA LYS A 146 -11.59 -20.79 -10.71
C LYS A 146 -12.67 -21.01 -9.66
N GLU A 147 -13.19 -22.22 -9.61
CA GLU A 147 -13.98 -22.69 -8.47
C GLU A 147 -13.05 -23.44 -7.51
N VAL A 148 -13.23 -23.17 -6.22
CA VAL A 148 -12.50 -23.84 -5.14
C VAL A 148 -13.52 -24.48 -4.21
N ASP A 149 -13.33 -25.77 -3.92
CA ASP A 149 -14.22 -26.48 -3.02
C ASP A 149 -14.20 -25.89 -1.62
N ALA A 150 -15.37 -25.70 -1.05
CA ALA A 150 -15.49 -25.15 0.29
C ALA A 150 -14.88 -26.10 1.32
N VAL A 151 -14.22 -25.53 2.32
CA VAL A 151 -13.60 -26.30 3.41
C VAL A 151 -14.66 -26.94 4.28
N SER A 152 -14.56 -28.26 4.50
CA SER A 152 -15.48 -29.01 5.36
C SER A 152 -15.53 -28.42 6.77
N GLY A 153 -16.74 -28.18 7.27
CA GLY A 153 -16.97 -27.56 8.56
C GLY A 153 -16.70 -26.05 8.63
N ALA A 154 -16.40 -25.40 7.47
CA ALA A 154 -16.28 -23.96 7.32
C ALA A 154 -16.87 -23.46 5.99
N THR A 155 -17.91 -24.12 5.50
CA THR A 155 -18.48 -23.91 4.17
C THR A 155 -18.93 -22.46 3.92
N TYR A 156 -19.60 -21.85 4.87
CA TYR A 156 -20.07 -20.45 4.72
C TYR A 156 -18.91 -19.48 4.68
N SER A 157 -17.94 -19.60 5.58
CA SER A 157 -16.74 -18.74 5.60
C SER A 157 -15.93 -18.90 4.29
N SER A 158 -15.73 -20.12 3.80
CA SER A 158 -15.05 -20.37 2.52
C SER A 158 -15.77 -19.73 1.34
N LYS A 159 -17.10 -19.88 1.27
CA LYS A 159 -17.92 -19.27 0.20
C LYS A 159 -17.90 -17.73 0.28
N GLY A 160 -18.01 -17.17 1.48
CA GLY A 160 -17.91 -15.72 1.68
C GLY A 160 -16.58 -15.17 1.17
N ILE A 161 -15.46 -15.82 1.52
CA ILE A 161 -14.12 -15.44 1.06
C ILE A 161 -14.01 -15.53 -0.47
N GLN A 162 -14.46 -16.64 -1.08
CA GLN A 162 -14.42 -16.80 -2.54
C GLN A 162 -15.23 -15.74 -3.27
N LEU A 163 -16.43 -15.44 -2.79
CA LEU A 163 -17.30 -14.42 -3.38
C LEU A 163 -16.71 -13.02 -3.21
N SER A 164 -16.14 -12.70 -2.04
CA SER A 164 -15.48 -11.41 -1.78
C SER A 164 -14.27 -11.21 -2.70
N LEU A 165 -13.47 -12.25 -2.94
CA LEU A 165 -12.37 -12.23 -3.90
C LEU A 165 -12.87 -11.96 -5.31
N LYS A 166 -13.88 -12.70 -5.77
CA LYS A 166 -14.47 -12.54 -7.10
C LYS A 166 -15.04 -11.13 -7.28
N ALA A 167 -15.84 -10.63 -6.35
CA ALA A 167 -16.41 -9.28 -6.40
C ALA A 167 -15.33 -8.21 -6.55
N ARG A 168 -14.19 -8.34 -5.84
CA ARG A 168 -13.09 -7.37 -5.95
C ARG A 168 -12.35 -7.47 -7.27
N LEU A 169 -12.13 -8.66 -7.79
CA LEU A 169 -11.43 -8.86 -9.07
C LEU A 169 -12.29 -8.47 -10.29
N GLU A 170 -13.61 -8.53 -10.19
CA GLU A 170 -14.52 -8.09 -11.25
C GLU A 170 -14.41 -6.60 -11.56
N VAL A 171 -14.10 -5.79 -10.57
CA VAL A 171 -13.94 -4.33 -10.71
C VAL A 171 -12.63 -3.95 -11.45
N LEU A 172 -11.70 -4.89 -11.63
CA LEU A 172 -10.43 -4.65 -12.34
C LEU A 172 -10.53 -4.76 -13.88
N LYS A 173 -11.72 -5.02 -14.41
CA LYS A 173 -11.94 -5.21 -15.87
C LYS A 173 -11.94 -3.90 -16.64
#